data_00d9cd40963f634a24747f572ae2e1a6
#
_entry.id   00d9cd40963f634a24747f572ae2e1a6
#
_cell.length_a   1.000
_cell.length_b   1.000
_cell.length_c   1.000
_cell.angle_alpha   90.00
_cell.angle_beta   90.00
_cell.angle_gamma   90.00
#
_symmetry.space_group_name_H-M   'P 1'
#
loop_
_entity.id
_entity.type
_entity.pdbx_description
1 polymer ?
#
loop_
_entity_poly.entity_id
_entity_poly.type
_entity_poly.pdbx_seq_one_letter_code
_entity_poly.pdbx_strand_id
1 'polypeptide(L)'
;IIVISGPNAGGKTISLKTVGLLQLMLQSGMLIPVHERSETFLFDRILTDIGDNQSIENHLSTYSYRLKNMNYFLKKCNRKTMFLIDEFGTGSDPELGGALAEIFLEEFYHREAFGIITTHYSNLKILANELPFATNANMLFDEKSLEPMYKLALGQAGSSFTFEVALKNGIPFSLINRAKKKIEVGKVRFDKTIATLQKERSKM
;
A
#
# COMPACT_ATOMS: atom_id res chain seq x y z
N ILE A 1 -3.45 -11.46 -1.90
CA ILE A 1 -3.45 -9.98 -1.89
C ILE A 1 -2.09 -9.49 -1.42
N ILE A 2 -1.53 -8.44 -2.05
CA ILE A 2 -0.26 -7.80 -1.63
C ILE A 2 -0.58 -6.42 -1.06
N VAL A 3 -0.11 -6.16 0.16
CA VAL A 3 -0.25 -4.87 0.86
C VAL A 3 1.11 -4.16 0.87
N ILE A 4 1.29 -3.18 -0.01
CA ILE A 4 2.55 -2.44 -0.16
C ILE A 4 2.55 -1.23 0.80
N SER A 5 3.60 -1.13 1.59
CA SER A 5 3.85 0.00 2.49
C SER A 5 5.26 0.56 2.31
N GLY A 6 5.58 1.60 3.04
CA GLY A 6 6.85 2.29 2.93
C GLY A 6 6.69 3.79 2.66
N PRO A 7 7.79 4.56 2.49
CA PRO A 7 7.74 6.00 2.27
C PRO A 7 7.07 6.37 0.94
N ASN A 8 6.50 7.58 0.85
CA ASN A 8 5.80 8.04 -0.35
C ASN A 8 6.71 8.08 -1.58
N ALA A 9 7.94 8.55 -1.43
CA ALA A 9 8.92 8.60 -2.51
C ALA A 9 9.47 7.21 -2.92
N GLY A 10 9.08 6.12 -2.24
CA GLY A 10 9.63 4.78 -2.46
C GLY A 10 9.20 4.09 -3.76
N GLY A 11 8.25 4.65 -4.51
CA GLY A 11 7.80 4.08 -5.78
C GLY A 11 6.57 3.17 -5.68
N LYS A 12 5.78 3.25 -4.60
CA LYS A 12 4.56 2.43 -4.39
C LYS A 12 3.58 2.54 -5.56
N THR A 13 3.16 3.76 -5.88
CA THR A 13 2.21 4.05 -6.97
C THR A 13 2.74 3.58 -8.33
N ILE A 14 4.05 3.79 -8.59
CA ILE A 14 4.65 3.36 -9.86
C ILE A 14 4.66 1.84 -9.96
N SER A 15 4.91 1.11 -8.88
CA SER A 15 4.86 -0.35 -8.84
C SER A 15 3.46 -0.87 -9.19
N LEU A 16 2.40 -0.27 -8.62
CA LEU A 16 1.01 -0.58 -8.96
C LEU A 16 0.71 -0.35 -10.46
N LYS A 17 1.07 0.83 -10.97
CA LYS A 17 0.87 1.18 -12.39
C LYS A 17 1.62 0.22 -13.30
N THR A 18 2.85 -0.14 -12.95
CA THR A 18 3.67 -1.06 -13.75
C THR A 18 3.03 -2.44 -13.81
N VAL A 19 2.61 -3.01 -12.70
CA VAL A 19 1.93 -4.32 -12.69
C VAL A 19 0.65 -4.29 -13.53
N GLY A 20 -0.18 -3.26 -13.35
CA GLY A 20 -1.42 -3.11 -14.13
C GLY A 20 -1.16 -2.99 -15.62
N LEU A 21 -0.17 -2.18 -16.01
CA LEU A 21 0.20 -2.00 -17.42
C LEU A 21 0.73 -3.30 -18.04
N LEU A 22 1.65 -3.98 -17.37
CA LEU A 22 2.21 -5.24 -17.86
C LEU A 22 1.14 -6.32 -18.00
N GLN A 23 0.20 -6.38 -17.05
CA GLN A 23 -0.92 -7.32 -17.13
C GLN A 23 -1.85 -7.01 -18.32
N LEU A 24 -2.16 -5.73 -18.58
CA LEU A 24 -2.94 -5.31 -19.74
C LEU A 24 -2.22 -5.63 -21.06
N MET A 25 -0.92 -5.34 -21.15
CA MET A 25 -0.10 -5.65 -22.32
C MET A 25 -0.11 -7.16 -22.59
N LEU A 26 0.12 -7.99 -21.58
CA LEU A 26 0.11 -9.44 -21.72
C LEU A 26 -1.26 -9.94 -22.22
N GLN A 27 -2.34 -9.48 -21.63
CA GLN A 27 -3.70 -9.89 -22.05
C GLN A 27 -4.12 -9.35 -23.41
N SER A 28 -3.40 -8.37 -23.93
CA SER A 28 -3.52 -7.86 -25.30
C SER A 28 -2.62 -8.59 -26.31
N GLY A 29 -1.93 -9.65 -25.88
CA GLY A 29 -1.02 -10.43 -26.73
C GLY A 29 0.34 -9.75 -26.99
N MET A 30 0.72 -8.76 -26.18
CA MET A 30 2.01 -8.08 -26.29
C MET A 30 3.08 -8.79 -25.45
N LEU A 31 4.32 -8.77 -25.93
CA LEU A 31 5.46 -9.20 -25.12
C LEU A 31 5.71 -8.19 -23.99
N ILE A 32 6.03 -8.70 -22.81
CA ILE A 32 6.31 -7.89 -21.63
C ILE A 32 7.72 -8.12 -21.10
N PRO A 33 8.41 -7.07 -20.61
CA PRO A 33 9.78 -7.16 -20.10
C PRO A 33 9.80 -7.72 -18.66
N VAL A 34 9.61 -9.02 -18.54
CA VAL A 34 9.65 -9.74 -17.26
C VAL A 34 10.60 -10.91 -17.34
N HIS A 35 10.99 -11.47 -16.19
CA HIS A 35 11.82 -12.66 -16.14
C HIS A 35 11.09 -13.85 -16.80
N GLU A 36 11.81 -14.72 -17.53
CA GLU A 36 11.25 -15.85 -18.28
C GLU A 36 10.44 -16.84 -17.41
N ARG A 37 10.75 -16.91 -16.10
CA ARG A 37 10.05 -17.77 -15.13
C ARG A 37 8.92 -17.06 -14.40
N SER A 38 8.55 -15.87 -14.84
CA SER A 38 7.42 -15.15 -14.25
C SER A 38 6.12 -15.86 -14.58
N GLU A 39 5.27 -15.97 -13.57
CA GLU A 39 3.95 -16.58 -13.68
C GLU A 39 2.87 -15.56 -13.37
N THR A 40 1.78 -15.61 -14.10
CA THR A 40 0.60 -14.78 -13.85
C THR A 40 -0.67 -15.49 -14.30
N PHE A 41 -1.81 -14.98 -13.87
CA PHE A 41 -3.12 -15.43 -14.31
C PHE A 41 -3.68 -14.52 -15.38
N LEU A 42 -4.61 -15.02 -16.17
CA LEU A 42 -5.46 -14.21 -17.04
C LEU A 42 -6.70 -13.81 -16.26
N PHE A 43 -6.92 -12.51 -16.15
CA PHE A 43 -8.04 -11.96 -15.40
C PHE A 43 -9.18 -11.54 -16.32
N ASP A 44 -10.42 -11.85 -15.94
CA ASP A 44 -11.61 -11.38 -16.66
C ASP A 44 -11.81 -9.87 -16.48
N ARG A 45 -11.28 -9.30 -15.36
CA ARG A 45 -11.37 -7.89 -15.01
C ARG A 45 -10.12 -7.40 -14.31
N ILE A 46 -9.73 -6.18 -14.67
CA ILE A 46 -8.72 -5.41 -13.95
C ILE A 46 -9.41 -4.13 -13.47
N LEU A 47 -9.54 -3.97 -12.15
CA LEU A 47 -10.18 -2.82 -11.52
C LEU A 47 -9.11 -1.94 -10.91
N THR A 48 -9.15 -0.63 -11.17
CA THR A 48 -8.12 0.29 -10.71
C THR A 48 -8.71 1.50 -9.99
N ASP A 49 -8.12 1.88 -8.86
CA ASP A 49 -8.33 3.14 -8.18
C ASP A 49 -6.95 3.73 -7.87
N ILE A 50 -6.33 4.34 -8.89
CA ILE A 50 -4.96 4.84 -8.86
C ILE A 50 -4.94 6.31 -9.29
N GLY A 51 -4.33 7.15 -8.46
CA GLY A 51 -4.13 8.58 -8.71
C GLY A 51 -5.13 9.47 -7.98
N ASP A 52 -4.78 10.75 -7.95
CA ASP A 52 -5.64 11.81 -7.40
C ASP A 52 -6.66 12.21 -8.45
N ASN A 53 -7.91 11.85 -8.26
CA ASN A 53 -9.02 12.41 -9.02
C ASN A 53 -9.28 13.86 -8.53
N GLN A 54 -8.30 14.74 -8.76
CA GLN A 54 -8.46 16.19 -8.61
C GLN A 54 -9.19 16.77 -9.82
N SER A 55 -10.38 16.30 -10.10
CA SER A 55 -11.28 17.07 -10.97
C SER A 55 -11.82 18.24 -10.17
N ILE A 56 -11.57 19.45 -10.67
CA ILE A 56 -11.86 20.74 -10.05
C ILE A 56 -13.35 20.94 -9.70
N GLU A 57 -14.23 20.08 -10.17
CA GLU A 57 -15.69 20.25 -10.10
C GLU A 57 -16.39 19.66 -8.87
N ASN A 58 -15.71 18.89 -8.00
CA ASN A 58 -16.42 18.22 -6.90
C ASN A 58 -15.57 17.97 -5.65
N HIS A 59 -15.38 18.97 -4.81
CA HIS A 59 -14.66 18.82 -3.52
C HIS A 59 -15.37 17.97 -2.44
N LEU A 60 -16.65 17.70 -2.56
CA LEU A 60 -17.34 16.67 -1.76
C LEU A 60 -16.98 15.25 -2.22
N SER A 61 -16.09 15.13 -3.17
CA SER A 61 -16.14 14.06 -4.14
C SER A 61 -15.03 13.04 -4.04
N THR A 62 -13.84 13.36 -3.56
CA THR A 62 -12.73 12.39 -3.62
C THR A 62 -13.05 11.14 -2.79
N TYR A 63 -13.48 11.32 -1.54
CA TYR A 63 -13.85 10.20 -0.69
C TYR A 63 -15.14 9.51 -1.15
N SER A 64 -16.17 10.28 -1.49
CA SER A 64 -17.43 9.72 -2.04
C SER A 64 -17.20 8.96 -3.35
N TYR A 65 -16.31 9.47 -4.20
CA TYR A 65 -15.92 8.78 -5.43
C TYR A 65 -15.20 7.45 -5.12
N ARG A 66 -14.24 7.47 -4.20
CA ARG A 66 -13.55 6.24 -3.73
C ARG A 66 -14.54 5.23 -3.17
N LEU A 67 -15.50 5.66 -2.36
CA LEU A 67 -16.55 4.77 -1.84
C LEU A 67 -17.43 4.18 -2.95
N LYS A 68 -17.77 4.96 -3.99
CA LYS A 68 -18.47 4.43 -5.18
C LYS A 68 -17.64 3.38 -5.90
N ASN A 69 -16.34 3.60 -6.07
CA ASN A 69 -15.42 2.62 -6.64
C ASN A 69 -15.36 1.37 -5.77
N MET A 70 -15.24 1.49 -4.45
CA MET A 70 -15.24 0.34 -3.55
C MET A 70 -16.53 -0.45 -3.61
N ASN A 71 -17.68 0.21 -3.66
CA ASN A 71 -18.97 -0.47 -3.87
C ASN A 71 -19.03 -1.20 -5.23
N TYR A 72 -18.48 -0.59 -6.29
CA TYR A 72 -18.36 -1.25 -7.58
C TYR A 72 -17.43 -2.46 -7.53
N PHE A 73 -16.26 -2.32 -6.87
CA PHE A 73 -15.32 -3.42 -6.70
C PHE A 73 -15.96 -4.58 -5.91
N LEU A 74 -16.63 -4.28 -4.80
CA LEU A 74 -17.36 -5.29 -4.03
C LEU A 74 -18.37 -6.07 -4.88
N LYS A 75 -19.05 -5.42 -5.81
CA LYS A 75 -20.03 -6.09 -6.71
C LYS A 75 -19.37 -6.92 -7.81
N LYS A 76 -18.14 -6.60 -8.19
CA LYS A 76 -17.49 -7.17 -9.39
C LYS A 76 -16.33 -8.10 -9.09
N CYS A 77 -15.70 -7.98 -7.91
CA CYS A 77 -14.58 -8.82 -7.49
C CYS A 77 -15.00 -10.29 -7.34
N ASN A 78 -14.17 -11.15 -7.90
CA ASN A 78 -14.18 -12.59 -7.75
C ASN A 78 -12.76 -13.12 -8.02
N ARG A 79 -12.55 -14.44 -7.93
CA ARG A 79 -11.24 -15.09 -8.14
C ARG A 79 -10.61 -14.89 -9.53
N LYS A 80 -11.34 -14.32 -10.49
CA LYS A 80 -10.80 -13.92 -11.81
C LYS A 80 -10.66 -12.42 -11.96
N THR A 81 -10.65 -11.69 -10.88
CA THR A 81 -10.50 -10.24 -10.86
C THR A 81 -9.15 -9.85 -10.24
N MET A 82 -8.43 -8.95 -10.90
CA MET A 82 -7.32 -8.21 -10.33
C MET A 82 -7.80 -6.81 -9.93
N PHE A 83 -7.48 -6.36 -8.73
CA PHE A 83 -7.70 -4.98 -8.31
C PHE A 83 -6.40 -4.29 -7.89
N LEU A 84 -6.28 -3.02 -8.21
CA LEU A 84 -5.12 -2.17 -7.91
C LEU A 84 -5.63 -0.88 -7.27
N ILE A 85 -5.31 -0.66 -6.00
CA ILE A 85 -5.79 0.49 -5.23
C ILE A 85 -4.63 1.23 -4.59
N ASP A 86 -4.48 2.51 -4.93
CA ASP A 86 -3.46 3.36 -4.34
C ASP A 86 -3.98 4.12 -3.13
N GLU A 87 -3.16 4.25 -2.09
CA GLU A 87 -3.49 4.93 -0.84
C GLU A 87 -4.82 4.46 -0.23
N PHE A 88 -4.98 3.14 -0.11
CA PHE A 88 -6.23 2.54 0.33
C PHE A 88 -6.66 3.01 1.73
N GLY A 89 -7.90 3.47 1.82
CA GLY A 89 -8.51 4.00 3.04
C GLY A 89 -8.36 5.51 3.26
N THR A 90 -7.57 6.22 2.44
CA THR A 90 -7.36 7.66 2.59
C THR A 90 -8.53 8.50 2.07
N GLY A 91 -8.56 9.78 2.46
CA GLY A 91 -9.55 10.76 2.02
C GLY A 91 -10.66 11.04 3.02
N SER A 92 -10.65 10.41 4.20
CA SER A 92 -11.55 10.62 5.31
C SER A 92 -10.78 10.71 6.63
N ASP A 93 -11.49 10.76 7.75
CA ASP A 93 -10.90 10.59 9.08
C ASP A 93 -10.05 9.30 9.12
N PRO A 94 -8.80 9.37 9.61
CA PRO A 94 -7.90 8.23 9.57
C PRO A 94 -8.38 6.98 10.32
N GLU A 95 -9.09 7.16 11.43
CA GLU A 95 -9.59 6.05 12.23
C GLU A 95 -10.77 5.38 11.53
N LEU A 96 -11.75 6.17 11.10
CA LEU A 96 -12.96 5.66 10.42
C LEU A 96 -12.62 5.10 9.02
N GLY A 97 -11.80 5.81 8.26
CA GLY A 97 -11.34 5.37 6.94
C GLY A 97 -10.50 4.10 7.01
N GLY A 98 -9.65 3.99 8.03
CA GLY A 98 -8.84 2.81 8.28
C GLY A 98 -9.69 1.58 8.61
N ALA A 99 -10.68 1.72 9.51
CA ALA A 99 -11.59 0.62 9.87
C ALA A 99 -12.42 0.14 8.67
N LEU A 100 -12.94 1.07 7.87
CA LEU A 100 -13.71 0.70 6.68
C LEU A 100 -12.84 0.02 5.61
N ALA A 101 -11.60 0.47 5.43
CA ALA A 101 -10.66 -0.15 4.51
C ALA A 101 -10.30 -1.59 4.94
N GLU A 102 -10.20 -1.85 6.24
CA GLU A 102 -9.96 -3.17 6.80
C GLU A 102 -11.08 -4.14 6.40
N ILE A 103 -12.35 -3.76 6.62
CA ILE A 103 -13.51 -4.56 6.22
C ILE A 103 -13.56 -4.77 4.71
N PHE A 104 -13.25 -3.76 3.90
CA PHE A 104 -13.19 -3.94 2.45
C PHE A 104 -12.10 -4.93 2.03
N LEU A 105 -10.94 -4.91 2.69
CA LEU A 105 -9.85 -5.85 2.40
C LEU A 105 -10.26 -7.29 2.74
N GLU A 106 -10.92 -7.50 3.89
CA GLU A 106 -11.48 -8.79 4.27
C GLU A 106 -12.49 -9.29 3.23
N GLU A 107 -13.39 -8.44 2.77
CA GLU A 107 -14.39 -8.78 1.75
C GLU A 107 -13.75 -9.16 0.40
N PHE A 108 -12.71 -8.43 -0.03
CA PHE A 108 -11.96 -8.80 -1.23
C PHE A 108 -11.22 -10.14 -1.07
N TYR A 109 -10.68 -10.38 0.13
CA TYR A 109 -10.05 -11.64 0.47
C TYR A 109 -11.03 -12.81 0.40
N HIS A 110 -12.21 -12.70 1.02
CA HIS A 110 -13.24 -13.74 0.98
C HIS A 110 -13.79 -14.02 -0.43
N ARG A 111 -13.68 -13.07 -1.33
CA ARG A 111 -14.02 -13.25 -2.76
C ARG A 111 -12.91 -13.88 -3.58
N GLU A 112 -11.79 -14.25 -2.94
CA GLU A 112 -10.60 -14.82 -3.57
C GLU A 112 -10.04 -13.94 -4.70
N ALA A 113 -10.27 -12.62 -4.66
CA ALA A 113 -9.78 -11.70 -5.67
C ALA A 113 -8.27 -11.47 -5.51
N PHE A 114 -7.57 -11.34 -6.63
CA PHE A 114 -6.17 -10.93 -6.63
C PHE A 114 -6.08 -9.42 -6.50
N GLY A 115 -5.24 -8.94 -5.61
CA GLY A 115 -5.15 -7.50 -5.43
C GLY A 115 -3.80 -7.01 -4.97
N ILE A 116 -3.49 -5.79 -5.35
CA ILE A 116 -2.35 -5.05 -4.82
C ILE A 116 -2.88 -3.70 -4.33
N ILE A 117 -2.62 -3.40 -3.07
CA ILE A 117 -2.96 -2.11 -2.47
C ILE A 117 -1.71 -1.43 -1.93
N THR A 118 -1.70 -0.11 -1.96
CA THR A 118 -0.74 0.66 -1.17
C THR A 118 -1.45 1.30 0.02
N THR A 119 -0.78 1.40 1.14
CA THR A 119 -1.38 1.98 2.34
C THR A 119 -0.34 2.52 3.32
N HIS A 120 -0.78 3.49 4.13
CA HIS A 120 -0.08 3.96 5.31
C HIS A 120 -0.71 3.45 6.62
N TYR A 121 -1.85 2.78 6.55
CA TYR A 121 -2.58 2.32 7.72
C TYR A 121 -1.97 1.07 8.33
N SER A 122 -1.72 1.13 9.63
CA SER A 122 -1.11 0.02 10.38
C SER A 122 -2.03 -1.18 10.53
N ASN A 123 -3.34 -0.96 10.67
CA ASN A 123 -4.33 -2.03 10.78
C ASN A 123 -4.35 -2.93 9.52
N LEU A 124 -4.25 -2.35 8.32
CA LEU A 124 -4.18 -3.13 7.08
C LEU A 124 -2.91 -3.98 6.98
N LYS A 125 -1.79 -3.49 7.52
CA LYS A 125 -0.54 -4.25 7.60
C LYS A 125 -0.66 -5.43 8.58
N ILE A 126 -1.37 -5.24 9.69
CA ILE A 126 -1.64 -6.29 10.67
C ILE A 126 -2.55 -7.34 10.04
N LEU A 127 -3.68 -6.94 9.48
CA LEU A 127 -4.61 -7.83 8.81
C LEU A 127 -3.93 -8.67 7.72
N ALA A 128 -3.02 -8.09 6.93
CA ALA A 128 -2.27 -8.82 5.91
C ALA A 128 -1.34 -9.89 6.47
N ASN A 129 -0.94 -9.81 7.75
CA ASN A 129 -0.18 -10.88 8.40
C ASN A 129 -1.08 -12.00 8.96
N GLU A 130 -2.36 -11.68 9.23
CA GLU A 130 -3.33 -12.62 9.78
C GLU A 130 -3.99 -13.47 8.69
N LEU A 131 -4.08 -12.94 7.47
CA LEU A 131 -4.71 -13.61 6.34
C LEU A 131 -3.70 -14.50 5.58
N PRO A 132 -3.92 -15.83 5.47
CA PRO A 132 -2.96 -16.79 4.88
C PRO A 132 -2.54 -16.47 3.44
N PHE A 133 -3.44 -15.91 2.62
CA PHE A 133 -3.18 -15.56 1.22
C PHE A 133 -3.02 -14.05 1.01
N ALA A 134 -2.68 -13.31 2.06
CA ALA A 134 -2.24 -11.93 1.98
C ALA A 134 -0.78 -11.83 2.39
N THR A 135 -0.07 -10.86 1.82
CA THR A 135 1.36 -10.66 2.07
C THR A 135 1.66 -9.17 2.16
N ASN A 136 2.36 -8.77 3.20
CA ASN A 136 2.95 -7.46 3.27
C ASN A 136 4.13 -7.35 2.30
N ALA A 137 4.29 -6.16 1.73
CA ALA A 137 5.46 -5.80 0.94
C ALA A 137 5.96 -4.41 1.35
N ASN A 138 7.26 -4.22 1.27
CA ASN A 138 7.92 -2.97 1.61
C ASN A 138 8.69 -2.42 0.41
N MET A 139 8.46 -1.15 0.08
CA MET A 139 9.40 -0.42 -0.78
C MET A 139 10.63 -0.06 0.04
N LEU A 140 11.77 -0.66 -0.33
CA LEU A 140 13.02 -0.49 0.41
C LEU A 140 13.53 0.95 0.34
N PHE A 141 14.08 1.38 1.46
CA PHE A 141 14.59 2.72 1.67
C PHE A 141 15.92 2.64 2.40
N ASP A 142 16.92 3.37 1.95
CA ASP A 142 18.22 3.42 2.61
C ASP A 142 18.09 4.30 3.86
N GLU A 143 18.25 3.71 5.04
CA GLU A 143 18.15 4.41 6.33
C GLU A 143 19.29 5.43 6.55
N LYS A 144 20.43 5.29 5.86
CA LYS A 144 21.58 6.18 6.02
C LYS A 144 21.48 7.40 5.10
N SER A 145 21.25 7.17 3.81
CA SER A 145 21.09 8.24 2.83
C SER A 145 19.71 8.87 2.86
N LEU A 146 18.70 8.18 3.44
CA LEU A 146 17.29 8.51 3.38
C LEU A 146 16.81 8.68 1.93
N GLU A 147 17.17 7.73 1.08
CA GLU A 147 16.80 7.71 -0.32
C GLU A 147 16.05 6.42 -0.70
N PRO A 148 15.12 6.49 -1.66
CA PRO A 148 14.41 5.33 -2.14
C PRO A 148 15.35 4.41 -2.91
N MET A 149 15.29 3.11 -2.62
CA MET A 149 16.05 2.09 -3.34
C MET A 149 15.30 1.56 -4.56
N TYR A 150 14.01 1.89 -4.72
CA TYR A 150 13.12 1.40 -5.78
C TYR A 150 13.08 -0.13 -5.90
N LYS A 151 13.20 -0.81 -4.77
CA LYS A 151 13.13 -2.28 -4.66
C LYS A 151 11.99 -2.66 -3.75
N LEU A 152 11.22 -3.67 -4.18
CA LEU A 152 10.13 -4.26 -3.42
C LEU A 152 10.63 -5.50 -2.69
N ALA A 153 10.43 -5.56 -1.38
CA ALA A 153 10.68 -6.74 -0.55
C ALA A 153 9.35 -7.34 -0.10
N LEU A 154 9.11 -8.60 -0.44
CA LEU A 154 7.91 -9.34 -0.02
C LEU A 154 8.06 -9.91 1.40
N GLY A 155 6.93 -10.07 2.08
CA GLY A 155 6.87 -10.64 3.42
C GLY A 155 7.27 -9.68 4.54
N GLN A 156 7.41 -8.39 4.24
CA GLN A 156 7.79 -7.35 5.20
C GLN A 156 6.88 -6.14 5.09
N ALA A 157 6.39 -5.63 6.21
CA ALA A 157 5.69 -4.36 6.23
C ALA A 157 6.69 -3.20 6.32
N GLY A 158 6.49 -2.15 5.52
CA GLY A 158 7.34 -0.96 5.53
C GLY A 158 6.96 0.06 6.61
N SER A 159 7.95 0.85 7.05
CA SER A 159 7.73 2.04 7.86
C SER A 159 7.67 3.30 6.99
N SER A 160 7.08 4.37 7.51
CA SER A 160 6.94 5.62 6.73
C SER A 160 8.17 6.52 6.77
N PHE A 161 9.11 6.29 7.70
CA PHE A 161 10.31 7.13 7.94
C PHE A 161 10.01 8.63 8.04
N THR A 162 8.81 8.99 8.48
CA THR A 162 8.33 10.38 8.46
C THR A 162 9.23 11.34 9.25
N PHE A 163 9.71 10.91 10.43
CA PHE A 163 10.56 11.75 11.28
C PHE A 163 11.98 11.87 10.74
N GLU A 164 12.50 10.82 10.16
CA GLU A 164 13.83 10.76 9.56
C GLU A 164 13.87 11.66 8.31
N VAL A 165 12.86 11.58 7.48
CA VAL A 165 12.70 12.45 6.29
C VAL A 165 12.52 13.91 6.71
N ALA A 166 11.77 14.19 7.78
CA ALA A 166 11.60 15.54 8.31
C ALA A 166 12.95 16.13 8.79
N LEU A 167 13.77 15.33 9.49
CA LEU A 167 15.13 15.74 9.89
C LEU A 167 16.01 16.06 8.69
N LYS A 168 16.01 15.21 7.66
CA LYS A 168 16.78 15.42 6.42
C LYS A 168 16.39 16.73 5.73
N ASN A 169 15.12 17.10 5.79
CA ASN A 169 14.59 18.34 5.23
C ASN A 169 14.78 19.56 6.16
N GLY A 170 15.60 19.46 7.20
CA GLY A 170 16.00 20.58 8.05
C GLY A 170 14.98 20.94 9.15
N ILE A 171 13.97 20.10 9.41
CA ILE A 171 13.06 20.34 10.54
C ILE A 171 13.86 20.18 11.85
N PRO A 172 13.84 21.16 12.76
CA PRO A 172 14.59 21.10 14.00
C PRO A 172 14.24 19.89 14.85
N PHE A 173 15.27 19.22 15.37
CA PHE A 173 15.14 18.04 16.23
C PHE A 173 14.23 18.27 17.44
N SER A 174 14.23 19.48 18.00
CA SER A 174 13.34 19.87 19.11
C SER A 174 11.85 19.77 18.74
N LEU A 175 11.48 20.15 17.51
CA LEU A 175 10.10 20.04 17.03
C LEU A 175 9.70 18.59 16.80
N ILE A 176 10.60 17.81 16.22
CA ILE A 176 10.38 16.37 16.03
C ILE A 176 10.20 15.64 17.34
N ASN A 177 11.03 15.96 18.35
CA ASN A 177 10.87 15.36 19.69
C ASN A 177 9.53 15.74 20.34
N ARG A 178 9.08 16.99 20.16
CA ARG A 178 7.74 17.40 20.63
C ARG A 178 6.62 16.66 19.90
N ALA A 179 6.75 16.43 18.60
CA ALA A 179 5.79 15.65 17.82
C ALA A 179 5.76 14.19 18.27
N LYS A 180 6.93 13.56 18.46
CA LYS A 180 7.04 12.19 18.97
C LYS A 180 6.36 11.99 20.33
N LYS A 181 6.49 12.97 21.22
CA LYS A 181 5.82 12.96 22.53
C LYS A 181 4.29 13.06 22.46
N LYS A 182 3.75 13.62 21.38
CA LYS A 182 2.29 13.73 21.15
C LYS A 182 1.67 12.46 20.58
N ILE A 183 2.51 11.58 20.01
CA ILE A 183 2.03 10.30 19.49
C ILE A 183 1.92 9.34 20.67
N GLU A 184 0.75 8.73 20.86
CA GLU A 184 0.57 7.72 21.90
C GLU A 184 1.62 6.62 21.80
N VAL A 185 2.17 6.24 22.97
CA VAL A 185 3.24 5.26 23.11
C VAL A 185 2.99 3.95 22.33
N GLY A 186 1.72 3.58 22.14
CA GLY A 186 1.30 2.41 21.37
C GLY A 186 1.67 2.48 19.90
N LYS A 187 1.50 3.62 19.23
CA LYS A 187 1.82 3.80 17.79
C LYS A 187 3.33 3.79 17.55
N VAL A 188 4.10 4.45 18.42
CA VAL A 188 5.58 4.45 18.34
C VAL A 188 6.16 3.06 18.63
N ARG A 189 5.52 2.31 19.52
CA ARG A 189 5.93 0.95 19.86
C ARG A 189 5.71 0.00 18.69
N PHE A 190 4.62 0.18 17.94
CA PHE A 190 4.30 -0.61 16.77
C PHE A 190 5.35 -0.43 15.65
N ASP A 191 5.68 0.82 15.29
CA ASP A 191 6.70 1.09 14.27
C ASP A 191 8.08 0.53 14.66
N LYS A 192 8.46 0.61 15.94
CA LYS A 192 9.69 -0.01 16.44
C LYS A 192 9.66 -1.53 16.35
N THR A 193 8.53 -2.15 16.65
CA THR A 193 8.40 -3.61 16.57
C THR A 193 8.53 -4.09 15.13
N ILE A 194 7.89 -3.41 14.18
CA ILE A 194 8.04 -3.72 12.75
C ILE A 194 9.50 -3.54 12.30
N ALA A 195 10.15 -2.44 12.66
CA ALA A 195 11.55 -2.19 12.30
C ALA A 195 12.52 -3.25 12.90
N THR A 196 12.24 -3.72 14.11
CA THR A 196 13.04 -4.78 14.75
C THR A 196 12.86 -6.12 14.04
N LEU A 197 11.61 -6.49 13.73
CA LEU A 197 11.30 -7.72 12.98
C LEU A 197 11.90 -7.72 11.57
N GLN A 198 11.95 -6.56 10.91
CA GLN A 198 12.60 -6.38 9.62
C GLN A 198 14.12 -6.61 9.72
N LYS A 199 14.77 -6.06 10.77
CA LYS A 199 16.21 -6.25 11.02
C LYS A 199 16.57 -7.71 11.33
N GLU A 200 15.73 -8.41 12.05
CA GLU A 200 15.96 -9.82 12.37
C GLU A 200 15.81 -10.72 11.13
N ARG A 201 14.82 -10.48 10.28
CA ARG A 201 14.65 -11.24 9.01
C ARG A 201 15.75 -10.96 7.98
N SER A 202 16.34 -9.76 7.97
CA SER A 202 17.46 -9.45 7.05
C SER A 202 18.79 -10.05 7.48
N LYS A 203 18.86 -10.69 8.67
CA LYS A 203 20.05 -11.37 9.18
C LYS A 203 19.99 -12.90 9.04
N MET A 204 18.86 -13.44 8.62
CA MET A 204 18.68 -14.83 8.19
C MET A 204 18.81 -14.93 6.66
#